data_da9855b9c944fe331fb48922504b2a3f
#
_entry.id   da9855b9c944fe331fb48922504b2a3f
#
_cell.length_a   1.000
_cell.length_b   1.000
_cell.length_c   1.000
_cell.angle_alpha   90.00
_cell.angle_beta   90.00
_cell.angle_gamma   90.00
#
_symmetry.space_group_name_H-M   'P 1'
#
loop_
_entity.id
_entity.type
_entity.pdbx_description
1 polymer ?
#
loop_
_entity_poly.entity_id
_entity_poly.type
_entity_poly.pdbx_seq_one_letter_code
_entity_poly.pdbx_strand_id
1 'polypeptide(L)'
;MKATPMVWTGRVLTGLFALFLLGASIYPKFFMPEMVAANMGPSGWTPDKTLLLGIIELSCLVLYLIPRTAVFGAVLMMGYLGGALATNLRVDNPLFSHTLFSVYLGLVMWGGLWLRDPQLRALFPFRRAA
;
A
#
# COMPACT_ATOMS: atom_id res chain seq x y z
N MET A 1 22.06 11.82 9.91
CA MET A 1 21.06 11.83 10.99
C MET A 1 21.08 10.50 11.73
N LYS A 2 21.17 10.54 13.05
CA LYS A 2 21.16 9.30 13.82
C LYS A 2 19.80 8.63 13.75
N ALA A 3 19.81 7.32 13.52
CA ALA A 3 18.60 6.53 13.54
C ALA A 3 18.16 6.29 14.98
N THR A 4 17.05 6.89 15.39
CA THR A 4 16.44 6.67 16.70
C THR A 4 15.62 5.38 16.66
N PRO A 5 15.22 4.83 17.84
CA PRO A 5 14.29 3.69 17.84
C PRO A 5 13.01 3.96 17.05
N MET A 6 12.50 5.20 17.08
CA MET A 6 11.34 5.58 16.31
C MET A 6 11.58 5.43 14.79
N VAL A 7 12.74 5.91 14.31
CA VAL A 7 13.08 5.82 12.88
C VAL A 7 13.29 4.36 12.48
N TRP A 8 13.95 3.56 13.31
CA TRP A 8 14.14 2.15 13.03
C TRP A 8 12.82 1.39 12.98
N THR A 9 11.89 1.69 13.89
CA THR A 9 10.54 1.10 13.86
C THR A 9 9.85 1.44 12.55
N GLY A 10 9.95 2.70 12.13
CA GLY A 10 9.39 3.13 10.84
C GLY A 10 10.00 2.38 9.67
N ARG A 11 11.32 2.18 9.66
CA ARG A 11 12.00 1.41 8.61
C ARG A 11 11.55 -0.04 8.58
N VAL A 12 11.38 -0.66 9.75
CA VAL A 12 10.90 -2.05 9.83
C VAL A 12 9.49 -2.16 9.28
N LEU A 13 8.59 -1.25 9.68
CA LEU A 13 7.22 -1.26 9.17
C LEU A 13 7.19 -1.06 7.65
N THR A 14 7.98 -0.14 7.14
CA THR A 14 8.09 0.10 5.69
C THR A 14 8.60 -1.15 4.96
N GLY A 15 9.63 -1.79 5.52
CA GLY A 15 10.20 -3.02 4.96
C GLY A 15 9.19 -4.16 4.93
N LEU A 16 8.46 -4.36 6.03
CA LEU A 16 7.43 -5.39 6.10
C LEU A 16 6.31 -5.13 5.11
N PHE A 17 5.87 -3.88 5.00
CA PHE A 17 4.86 -3.49 4.02
C PHE A 17 5.34 -3.81 2.59
N ALA A 18 6.56 -3.41 2.25
CA ALA A 18 7.14 -3.64 0.94
C ALA A 18 7.27 -5.12 0.62
N LEU A 19 7.77 -5.92 1.57
CA LEU A 19 7.91 -7.36 1.37
C LEU A 19 6.57 -8.03 1.18
N PHE A 20 5.58 -7.64 1.97
CA PHE A 20 4.23 -8.19 1.84
C PHE A 20 3.64 -7.88 0.47
N LEU A 21 3.70 -6.62 0.03
CA LEU A 21 3.17 -6.24 -1.27
C LEU A 21 3.88 -6.96 -2.41
N LEU A 22 5.21 -7.01 -2.36
CA LEU A 22 5.99 -7.68 -3.41
C LEU A 22 5.65 -9.17 -3.50
N GLY A 23 5.61 -9.85 -2.36
CA GLY A 23 5.43 -11.30 -2.35
C GLY A 23 3.99 -11.75 -2.51
N ALA A 24 3.05 -11.04 -1.88
CA ALA A 24 1.65 -11.48 -1.81
C ALA A 24 0.75 -10.81 -2.83
N SER A 25 1.15 -9.68 -3.40
CA SER A 25 0.30 -8.91 -4.31
C SER A 25 0.94 -8.66 -5.67
N ILE A 26 2.13 -8.09 -5.70
CA ILE A 26 2.77 -7.70 -6.97
C ILE A 26 3.30 -8.93 -7.72
N TYR A 27 4.08 -9.78 -7.04
CA TYR A 27 4.66 -10.96 -7.67
C TYR A 27 3.60 -11.85 -8.36
N PRO A 28 2.47 -12.18 -7.69
CA PRO A 28 1.44 -12.98 -8.35
C PRO A 28 0.86 -12.32 -9.61
N LYS A 29 0.76 -10.99 -9.62
CA LYS A 29 0.21 -10.28 -10.78
C LYS A 29 1.11 -10.39 -12.02
N PHE A 30 2.42 -10.52 -11.82
CA PHE A 30 3.38 -10.66 -12.91
C PHE A 30 3.61 -12.11 -13.30
N PHE A 31 3.66 -13.02 -12.33
CA PHE A 31 4.13 -14.39 -12.55
C PHE A 31 3.05 -15.46 -12.37
N MET A 32 1.90 -15.10 -11.78
CA MET A 32 0.79 -16.01 -11.55
C MET A 32 -0.54 -15.35 -11.95
N PRO A 33 -0.62 -14.82 -13.17
CA PRO A 33 -1.80 -14.01 -13.56
C PRO A 33 -3.10 -14.80 -13.59
N GLU A 34 -3.03 -16.10 -13.87
CA GLU A 34 -4.23 -16.93 -13.91
C GLU A 34 -4.86 -17.08 -12.52
N MET A 35 -4.02 -17.27 -11.50
CA MET A 35 -4.49 -17.35 -10.13
C MET A 35 -5.12 -16.02 -9.68
N VAL A 36 -4.46 -14.91 -9.99
CA VAL A 36 -4.96 -13.58 -9.65
C VAL A 36 -6.30 -13.32 -10.37
N ALA A 37 -6.37 -13.65 -11.64
CA ALA A 37 -7.60 -13.47 -12.42
C ALA A 37 -8.76 -14.28 -11.84
N ALA A 38 -8.48 -15.52 -11.40
CA ALA A 38 -9.50 -16.37 -10.78
C ALA A 38 -10.00 -15.75 -9.46
N ASN A 39 -9.09 -15.18 -8.68
CA ASN A 39 -9.45 -14.56 -7.39
C ASN A 39 -10.17 -13.23 -7.56
N MET A 40 -9.84 -12.46 -8.59
CA MET A 40 -10.39 -11.12 -8.80
C MET A 40 -11.65 -11.12 -9.69
N GLY A 41 -11.87 -12.20 -10.44
CA GLY A 41 -13.04 -12.30 -11.31
C GLY A 41 -14.36 -12.05 -10.63
N PRO A 42 -14.62 -12.66 -9.45
CA PRO A 42 -15.87 -12.41 -8.72
C PRO A 42 -16.08 -10.95 -8.32
N SER A 43 -15.01 -10.16 -8.24
CA SER A 43 -15.07 -8.72 -7.95
C SER A 43 -15.32 -7.88 -9.19
N GLY A 44 -15.43 -8.51 -10.36
CA GLY A 44 -15.70 -7.81 -11.60
C GLY A 44 -14.47 -7.39 -12.41
N TRP A 45 -13.27 -7.78 -11.97
CA TRP A 45 -12.05 -7.48 -12.71
C TRP A 45 -11.86 -8.49 -13.83
N THR A 46 -11.57 -7.99 -15.03
CA THR A 46 -11.27 -8.85 -16.18
C THR A 46 -9.79 -9.24 -16.17
N PRO A 47 -9.44 -10.43 -16.72
CA PRO A 47 -8.05 -10.90 -16.70
C PRO A 47 -7.04 -9.96 -17.35
N ASP A 48 -7.46 -9.17 -18.32
CA ASP A 48 -6.60 -8.24 -19.05
C ASP A 48 -6.11 -7.08 -18.16
N LYS A 49 -6.73 -6.86 -17.00
CA LYS A 49 -6.34 -5.80 -16.07
C LYS A 49 -5.26 -6.21 -15.08
N THR A 50 -4.99 -7.51 -14.95
CA THR A 50 -4.08 -8.03 -13.94
C THR A 50 -2.68 -7.42 -14.03
N LEU A 51 -2.09 -7.44 -15.23
CA LEU A 51 -0.76 -6.90 -15.43
C LEU A 51 -0.73 -5.39 -15.18
N LEU A 52 -1.73 -4.67 -15.66
CA LEU A 52 -1.82 -3.22 -15.45
C LEU A 52 -1.88 -2.88 -13.96
N LEU A 53 -2.69 -3.60 -13.20
CA LEU A 53 -2.78 -3.40 -11.75
C LEU A 53 -1.44 -3.67 -11.08
N GLY A 54 -0.72 -4.70 -11.52
CA GLY A 54 0.62 -5.00 -11.00
C GLY A 54 1.61 -3.90 -11.30
N ILE A 55 1.59 -3.33 -12.50
CA ILE A 55 2.47 -2.22 -12.88
C ILE A 55 2.17 -0.99 -12.05
N ILE A 56 0.90 -0.65 -11.87
CA ILE A 56 0.49 0.49 -11.05
C ILE A 56 0.96 0.32 -9.62
N GLU A 57 0.71 -0.84 -9.05
CA GLU A 57 1.06 -1.13 -7.66
C GLU A 57 2.58 -1.07 -7.45
N LEU A 58 3.35 -1.68 -8.36
CA LEU A 58 4.80 -1.66 -8.30
C LEU A 58 5.34 -0.23 -8.42
N SER A 59 4.79 0.56 -9.32
CA SER A 59 5.20 1.96 -9.49
C SER A 59 4.97 2.77 -8.22
N CYS A 60 3.81 2.60 -7.59
CA CYS A 60 3.51 3.26 -6.32
C CYS A 60 4.49 2.83 -5.23
N LEU A 61 4.81 1.54 -5.15
CA LEU A 61 5.73 1.02 -4.15
C LEU A 61 7.15 1.55 -4.35
N VAL A 62 7.63 1.59 -5.59
CA VAL A 62 8.96 2.12 -5.90
C VAL A 62 9.06 3.58 -5.47
N LEU A 63 8.06 4.39 -5.80
CA LEU A 63 8.04 5.79 -5.39
C LEU A 63 8.01 5.93 -3.86
N TYR A 64 7.27 5.07 -3.19
CA TYR A 64 7.20 5.07 -1.72
C TYR A 64 8.54 4.72 -1.07
N LEU A 65 9.32 3.82 -1.68
CA LEU A 65 10.60 3.38 -1.13
C LEU A 65 11.74 4.36 -1.38
N ILE A 66 11.60 5.26 -2.36
CA ILE A 66 12.62 6.29 -2.63
C ILE A 66 12.36 7.47 -1.68
N PRO A 67 13.34 7.85 -0.83
CA PRO A 67 13.10 8.89 0.19
C PRO A 67 12.57 10.21 -0.35
N ARG A 68 13.03 10.64 -1.53
CA ARG A 68 12.63 11.92 -2.09
C ARG A 68 11.19 11.93 -2.60
N THR A 69 10.63 10.76 -2.92
CA THR A 69 9.28 10.62 -3.47
C THR A 69 8.37 9.80 -2.56
N ALA A 70 8.81 9.52 -1.32
CA ALA A 70 8.09 8.60 -0.44
C ALA A 70 6.66 9.08 -0.13
N VAL A 71 6.48 10.36 0.17
CA VAL A 71 5.15 10.90 0.47
C VAL A 71 4.26 10.84 -0.77
N PHE A 72 4.79 11.21 -1.93
CA PHE A 72 4.06 11.12 -3.19
C PHE A 72 3.65 9.68 -3.48
N GLY A 73 4.57 8.73 -3.31
CA GLY A 73 4.29 7.31 -3.47
C GLY A 73 3.22 6.81 -2.52
N ALA A 74 3.24 7.28 -1.27
CA ALA A 74 2.24 6.91 -0.28
C ALA A 74 0.85 7.44 -0.68
N VAL A 75 0.76 8.66 -1.20
CA VAL A 75 -0.51 9.22 -1.67
C VAL A 75 -1.06 8.39 -2.83
N LEU A 76 -0.22 8.05 -3.81
CA LEU A 76 -0.64 7.23 -4.94
C LEU A 76 -1.06 5.83 -4.49
N MET A 77 -0.31 5.24 -3.57
CA MET A 77 -0.64 3.92 -3.04
C MET A 77 -1.97 3.95 -2.28
N MET A 78 -2.28 5.04 -1.57
CA MET A 78 -3.59 5.16 -0.93
C MET A 78 -4.72 5.16 -1.94
N GLY A 79 -4.51 5.78 -3.10
CA GLY A 79 -5.48 5.70 -4.18
C GLY A 79 -5.71 4.25 -4.63
N TYR A 80 -4.63 3.50 -4.81
CA TYR A 80 -4.70 2.09 -5.18
C TYR A 80 -5.42 1.27 -4.10
N LEU A 81 -5.03 1.44 -2.84
CA LEU A 81 -5.63 0.72 -1.71
C LEU A 81 -7.09 1.11 -1.50
N GLY A 82 -7.44 2.37 -1.74
CA GLY A 82 -8.83 2.84 -1.71
C GLY A 82 -9.68 2.17 -2.79
N GLY A 83 -9.11 1.97 -3.96
CA GLY A 83 -9.77 1.21 -5.03
C GLY A 83 -10.01 -0.25 -4.64
N ALA A 84 -9.04 -0.87 -3.95
CA ALA A 84 -9.19 -2.22 -3.45
C ALA A 84 -10.30 -2.30 -2.39
N LEU A 85 -10.35 -1.33 -1.48
CA LEU A 85 -11.41 -1.22 -0.48
C LEU A 85 -12.79 -1.15 -1.15
N ALA A 86 -12.94 -0.24 -2.09
CA ALA A 86 -14.22 -0.04 -2.80
C ALA A 86 -14.63 -1.30 -3.58
N THR A 87 -13.67 -1.98 -4.20
CA THR A 87 -13.91 -3.21 -4.93
C THR A 87 -14.48 -4.29 -4.02
N ASN A 88 -13.85 -4.49 -2.85
CA ASN A 88 -14.31 -5.49 -1.89
C ASN A 88 -15.67 -5.13 -1.29
N LEU A 89 -15.88 -3.85 -1.00
CA LEU A 89 -17.14 -3.37 -0.44
C LEU A 89 -18.30 -3.59 -1.44
N ARG A 90 -18.05 -3.33 -2.71
CA ARG A 90 -19.07 -3.43 -3.76
C ARG A 90 -19.65 -4.83 -3.91
N VAL A 91 -18.84 -5.85 -3.67
CA VAL A 91 -19.25 -7.25 -3.83
C VAL A 91 -19.50 -7.95 -2.49
N ASP A 92 -19.62 -7.18 -1.41
CA ASP A 92 -19.95 -7.66 -0.07
C ASP A 92 -18.98 -8.72 0.45
N ASN A 93 -17.69 -8.58 0.17
CA ASN A 93 -16.66 -9.43 0.76
C ASN A 93 -16.61 -9.23 2.28
N PRO A 94 -16.11 -10.22 3.04
CA PRO A 94 -16.04 -10.12 4.50
C PRO A 94 -15.35 -8.82 4.94
N LEU A 95 -16.01 -8.09 5.87
CA LEU A 95 -15.58 -6.73 6.23
C LEU A 95 -14.17 -6.72 6.83
N PHE A 96 -13.93 -7.54 7.85
CA PHE A 96 -12.68 -7.44 8.60
C PHE A 96 -11.51 -8.15 7.94
N SER A 97 -11.72 -9.17 7.14
CA SER A 97 -10.63 -9.93 6.51
C SER A 97 -10.29 -9.46 5.11
N HIS A 98 -11.25 -8.93 4.36
CA HIS A 98 -11.06 -8.55 2.95
C HIS A 98 -11.21 -7.05 2.73
N THR A 99 -12.36 -6.50 3.09
CA THR A 99 -12.66 -5.09 2.80
C THR A 99 -11.72 -4.14 3.55
N LEU A 100 -11.53 -4.36 4.85
CA LEU A 100 -10.67 -3.51 5.67
C LEU A 100 -9.19 -3.85 5.58
N PHE A 101 -8.82 -4.92 4.85
CA PHE A 101 -7.41 -5.27 4.72
C PHE A 101 -6.58 -4.15 4.11
N SER A 102 -7.14 -3.43 3.14
CA SER A 102 -6.49 -2.25 2.54
C SER A 102 -6.25 -1.15 3.56
N VAL A 103 -7.17 -0.98 4.52
CA VAL A 103 -7.01 -0.01 5.61
C VAL A 103 -5.83 -0.41 6.48
N TYR A 104 -5.72 -1.70 6.82
CA TYR A 104 -4.59 -2.18 7.63
C TYR A 104 -3.26 -1.95 6.92
N LEU A 105 -3.20 -2.23 5.63
CA LEU A 105 -2.00 -1.95 4.82
C LEU A 105 -1.69 -0.46 4.79
N GLY A 106 -2.70 0.39 4.65
CA GLY A 106 -2.52 1.83 4.66
C GLY A 106 -1.99 2.34 5.98
N LEU A 107 -2.47 1.78 7.09
CA LEU A 107 -1.99 2.15 8.42
C LEU A 107 -0.51 1.80 8.60
N VAL A 108 -0.10 0.62 8.16
CA VAL A 108 1.31 0.21 8.23
C VAL A 108 2.17 1.10 7.32
N MET A 109 1.71 1.39 6.12
CA MET A 109 2.41 2.23 5.16
C MET A 109 2.63 3.64 5.70
N TRP A 110 1.55 4.30 6.12
CA TRP A 110 1.64 5.66 6.65
C TRP A 110 2.34 5.69 8.00
N GLY A 111 2.10 4.70 8.86
CA GLY A 111 2.77 4.59 10.15
C GLY A 111 4.28 4.45 9.99
N GLY A 112 4.72 3.61 9.06
CA GLY A 112 6.15 3.46 8.78
C GLY A 112 6.79 4.76 8.31
N LEU A 113 6.14 5.45 7.38
CA LEU A 113 6.65 6.72 6.87
C LEU A 113 6.60 7.81 7.95
N TRP A 114 5.50 7.89 8.70
CA TRP A 114 5.31 8.88 9.75
C TRP A 114 6.38 8.78 10.83
N LEU A 115 6.73 7.56 11.22
CA LEU A 115 7.74 7.34 12.27
C LEU A 115 9.14 7.76 11.84
N ARG A 116 9.44 7.70 10.55
CA ARG A 116 10.79 8.01 10.04
C ARG A 116 10.91 9.36 9.35
N ASP A 117 9.82 10.12 9.21
CA ASP A 117 9.84 11.40 8.50
C ASP A 117 9.29 12.53 9.39
N PRO A 118 10.19 13.36 9.96
CA PRO A 118 9.75 14.47 10.81
C PRO A 118 8.88 15.50 10.11
N GLN A 119 9.10 15.73 8.82
CA GLN A 119 8.29 16.69 8.06
C GLN A 119 6.85 16.21 7.90
N LEU A 120 6.68 14.91 7.68
CA LEU A 120 5.35 14.33 7.62
C LEU A 120 4.64 14.42 8.98
N ARG A 121 5.36 14.17 10.07
CA ARG A 121 4.79 14.29 11.42
C ARG A 121 4.30 15.70 11.72
N ALA A 122 4.96 16.71 11.18
CA ALA A 122 4.56 18.10 11.38
C ALA A 122 3.26 18.46 10.62
N LEU A 123 2.96 17.72 9.57
CA LEU A 123 1.84 18.01 8.69
C LEU A 123 0.64 17.07 8.90
N PHE A 124 0.91 15.82 9.26
CA PHE A 124 -0.08 14.75 9.22
C PHE A 124 -0.15 14.03 10.57
N PRO A 125 -1.33 13.63 11.06
CA PRO A 125 -2.67 13.89 10.52
C PRO A 125 -3.19 15.30 10.82
N PHE A 126 -2.57 16.01 11.76
CA PHE A 126 -2.96 17.38 12.11
C PHE A 126 -1.77 18.30 11.92
N ARG A 127 -1.99 19.37 11.18
CA ARG A 127 -0.96 20.36 10.94
C ARG A 127 -0.62 21.09 12.24
N ARG A 128 0.66 21.13 12.59
CA ARG A 128 1.11 21.86 13.76
C ARG A 128 1.04 23.35 13.51
N ALA A 129 0.68 24.10 14.56
CA ALA A 129 0.75 25.54 14.50
C ALA A 129 2.19 26.00 14.29
N ALA A 130 2.36 27.03 13.47
CA ALA A 130 3.66 27.60 13.19
C ALA A 130 4.28 28.25 14.44
#